data_11ca19da0216d0ca0bd6324028ee84df
#
_entry.id   11ca19da0216d0ca0bd6324028ee84df
#
_cell.length_a   1.000
_cell.length_b   1.000
_cell.length_c   1.000
_cell.angle_alpha   90.00
_cell.angle_beta   90.00
_cell.angle_gamma   90.00
#
_symmetry.space_group_name_H-M   'P 1'
#
loop_
_entity.id
_entity.type
_entity.pdbx_description
1 polymer ?
#
loop_
_entity_poly.entity_id
_entity_poly.type
_entity_poly.pdbx_seq_one_letter_code
_entity_poly.pdbx_strand_id
1 'polypeptide(L)'
;MNHKEDNFKGFKDFSIYYRAWLPEQKPIVILLIAHGFAEHSGRYLNVVNHFVPESFAIYALDHRGHGRSDGEHVKVDDFQEYVKDLKTFFDIVRKENPHDKIFLIGHSMGSVIALLYTIQYQKELAGLITSGGGLSRPTDPPMPRPKPGEALPTAMLSRDPAIIKAYESDPLVYHGPIPTGFTMFNAMAELYKPVMQIKLPALIMAGNGGSDGARSRVLYERIASKDKTLKLYEGLLHEIFNEPEHPQVLADLEVWLKHRI
;
A
#
# COMPACT_ATOMS: atom_id res chain seq x y z
N MET A 1 8.13 4.47 -21.94
CA MET A 1 8.21 4.15 -20.48
C MET A 1 9.56 3.52 -20.19
N ASN A 2 10.33 4.11 -19.26
CA ASN A 2 11.60 3.56 -18.78
C ASN A 2 11.34 2.79 -17.49
N HIS A 3 11.87 1.56 -17.39
CA HIS A 3 11.78 0.74 -16.19
C HIS A 3 13.17 0.58 -15.56
N LYS A 4 13.27 0.89 -14.26
CA LYS A 4 14.49 0.76 -13.46
C LYS A 4 14.23 -0.21 -12.31
N GLU A 5 15.19 -1.07 -12.05
CA GLU A 5 15.24 -1.94 -10.87
C GLU A 5 16.56 -1.71 -10.15
N ASP A 6 16.57 -1.62 -8.83
CA ASP A 6 17.77 -1.40 -8.04
C ASP A 6 17.55 -1.81 -6.58
N ASN A 7 18.57 -1.72 -5.76
CA ASN A 7 18.53 -1.98 -4.34
C ASN A 7 19.12 -0.81 -3.55
N PHE A 8 18.65 -0.63 -2.32
CA PHE A 8 19.26 0.31 -1.39
C PHE A 8 19.46 -0.34 -0.01
N LYS A 9 20.33 0.26 0.80
CA LYS A 9 20.52 -0.15 2.19
C LYS A 9 19.40 0.45 3.05
N GLY A 10 18.48 -0.41 3.49
CA GLY A 10 17.44 -0.09 4.44
C GLY A 10 17.91 -0.13 5.89
N PHE A 11 16.98 -0.08 6.82
CA PHE A 11 17.25 -0.15 8.26
C PHE A 11 17.96 -1.46 8.63
N LYS A 12 18.98 -1.40 9.49
CA LYS A 12 19.88 -2.53 9.85
C LYS A 12 20.64 -3.10 8.64
N ASP A 13 20.93 -2.28 7.63
CA ASP A 13 21.69 -2.63 6.42
C ASP A 13 21.09 -3.73 5.53
N PHE A 14 19.81 -4.05 5.68
CA PHE A 14 19.11 -4.95 4.77
C PHE A 14 19.13 -4.39 3.34
N SER A 15 19.36 -5.25 2.34
CA SER A 15 19.22 -4.89 0.93
C SER A 15 17.74 -4.88 0.58
N ILE A 16 17.20 -3.69 0.32
CA ILE A 16 15.80 -3.48 -0.05
C ILE A 16 15.73 -3.23 -1.55
N TYR A 17 15.00 -4.09 -2.24
CA TYR A 17 14.75 -4.00 -3.67
C TYR A 17 13.63 -3.00 -3.98
N TYR A 18 13.76 -2.30 -5.11
CA TYR A 18 12.68 -1.44 -5.62
C TYR A 18 12.61 -1.42 -7.13
N ARG A 19 11.47 -1.00 -7.63
CA ARG A 19 11.20 -0.71 -9.04
C ARG A 19 10.77 0.73 -9.21
N ALA A 20 11.13 1.30 -10.37
CA ALA A 20 10.62 2.58 -10.81
C ALA A 20 10.17 2.46 -12.28
N TRP A 21 8.97 2.95 -12.57
CA TRP A 21 8.44 3.09 -13.91
C TRP A 21 8.28 4.58 -14.19
N LEU A 22 9.07 5.06 -15.15
CA LEU A 22 9.22 6.48 -15.43
C LEU A 22 8.62 6.81 -16.80
N PRO A 23 7.87 7.92 -16.93
CA PRO A 23 7.44 8.42 -18.22
C PRO A 23 8.65 8.87 -19.06
N GLU A 24 8.46 9.04 -20.35
CA GLU A 24 9.53 9.55 -21.25
C GLU A 24 9.82 11.03 -21.02
N GLN A 25 8.79 11.77 -20.60
CA GLN A 25 8.91 13.18 -20.23
C GLN A 25 9.09 13.33 -18.73
N LYS A 26 9.42 14.55 -18.28
CA LYS A 26 9.46 14.86 -16.85
C LYS A 26 8.11 14.51 -16.20
N PRO A 27 8.11 13.75 -15.08
CA PRO A 27 6.87 13.41 -14.40
C PRO A 27 6.20 14.66 -13.83
N ILE A 28 4.87 14.67 -13.85
CA ILE A 28 4.06 15.71 -13.21
C ILE A 28 3.84 15.42 -11.73
N VAL A 29 3.91 14.13 -11.35
CA VAL A 29 3.64 13.64 -10.00
C VAL A 29 4.35 12.29 -9.79
N ILE A 30 4.70 12.01 -8.55
CA ILE A 30 5.26 10.73 -8.11
C ILE A 30 4.19 9.97 -7.30
N LEU A 31 3.97 8.70 -7.63
CA LEU A 31 3.22 7.76 -6.81
C LEU A 31 4.21 6.78 -6.17
N LEU A 32 4.29 6.80 -4.85
CA LEU A 32 5.11 5.88 -4.07
C LEU A 32 4.22 4.78 -3.50
N ILE A 33 4.49 3.51 -3.82
CA ILE A 33 3.62 2.38 -3.46
C ILE A 33 4.27 1.54 -2.36
N ALA A 34 3.50 1.30 -1.29
CA ALA A 34 3.75 0.31 -0.25
C ALA A 34 2.78 -0.85 -0.42
N HIS A 35 3.29 -2.01 -0.81
CA HIS A 35 2.51 -3.20 -1.13
C HIS A 35 1.94 -3.94 0.09
N GLY A 36 1.07 -4.91 -0.13
CA GLY A 36 0.41 -5.71 0.89
C GLY A 36 1.25 -6.86 1.45
N PHE A 37 0.65 -7.63 2.34
CA PHE A 37 1.26 -8.82 2.94
C PHE A 37 1.45 -9.93 1.91
N ALA A 38 2.57 -10.64 1.98
CA ALA A 38 2.94 -11.79 1.17
C ALA A 38 3.16 -11.51 -0.33
N GLU A 39 2.90 -10.31 -0.81
CA GLU A 39 3.09 -9.89 -2.20
C GLU A 39 4.38 -9.06 -2.42
N HIS A 40 4.50 -8.39 -3.55
CA HIS A 40 5.66 -7.58 -3.92
C HIS A 40 5.28 -6.46 -4.90
N SER A 41 6.20 -5.50 -5.13
CA SER A 41 6.01 -4.32 -5.99
C SER A 41 5.60 -4.62 -7.43
N GLY A 42 5.92 -5.79 -7.96
CA GLY A 42 5.59 -6.19 -9.35
C GLY A 42 4.11 -6.44 -9.61
N ARG A 43 3.27 -6.50 -8.59
CA ARG A 43 1.83 -6.77 -8.75
C ARG A 43 0.98 -5.53 -9.03
N TYR A 44 1.60 -4.36 -9.21
CA TYR A 44 0.92 -3.08 -9.45
C TYR A 44 0.92 -2.65 -10.92
N LEU A 45 1.04 -3.59 -11.86
CA LEU A 45 1.12 -3.27 -13.30
C LEU A 45 -0.13 -2.57 -13.84
N ASN A 46 -1.32 -2.82 -13.30
CA ASN A 46 -2.53 -2.08 -13.68
C ASN A 46 -2.40 -0.58 -13.33
N VAL A 47 -1.86 -0.26 -12.14
CA VAL A 47 -1.54 1.12 -11.74
C VAL A 47 -0.49 1.73 -12.66
N VAL A 48 0.59 0.99 -12.94
CA VAL A 48 1.67 1.43 -13.83
C VAL A 48 1.14 1.74 -15.23
N ASN A 49 0.40 0.80 -15.82
CA ASN A 49 -0.11 0.92 -17.19
C ASN A 49 -1.14 2.05 -17.34
N HIS A 50 -1.84 2.39 -16.27
CA HIS A 50 -2.79 3.51 -16.28
C HIS A 50 -2.08 4.86 -16.12
N PHE A 51 -1.16 4.99 -15.19
CA PHE A 51 -0.62 6.30 -14.77
C PHE A 51 0.65 6.72 -15.50
N VAL A 52 1.53 5.80 -15.91
CA VAL A 52 2.79 6.19 -16.56
C VAL A 52 2.56 6.87 -17.93
N PRO A 53 1.59 6.43 -18.78
CA PRO A 53 1.23 7.16 -20.00
C PRO A 53 0.72 8.59 -19.73
N GLU A 54 0.12 8.82 -18.56
CA GLU A 54 -0.37 10.13 -18.10
C GLU A 54 0.73 10.98 -17.43
N SER A 55 2.00 10.65 -17.68
CA SER A 55 3.18 11.35 -17.15
C SER A 55 3.35 11.29 -15.62
N PHE A 56 2.85 10.24 -14.96
CA PHE A 56 3.17 9.95 -13.57
C PHE A 56 4.40 9.04 -13.48
N ALA A 57 5.27 9.27 -12.51
CA ALA A 57 6.30 8.30 -12.16
C ALA A 57 5.81 7.41 -11.01
N ILE A 58 6.04 6.12 -11.14
CA ILE A 58 5.66 5.13 -10.12
C ILE A 58 6.93 4.56 -9.51
N TYR A 59 7.03 4.60 -8.18
CA TYR A 59 8.08 3.98 -7.40
C TYR A 59 7.47 3.00 -6.41
N ALA A 60 8.01 1.78 -6.34
CA ALA A 60 7.51 0.75 -5.43
C ALA A 60 8.68 -0.09 -4.92
N LEU A 61 8.83 -0.20 -3.59
CA LEU A 61 9.79 -1.11 -2.98
C LEU A 61 9.16 -2.49 -2.75
N ASP A 62 9.98 -3.52 -2.66
CA ASP A 62 9.61 -4.76 -2.00
C ASP A 62 9.94 -4.59 -0.50
N HIS A 63 8.96 -4.72 0.38
CA HIS A 63 9.20 -4.62 1.81
C HIS A 63 10.18 -5.70 2.28
N ARG A 64 10.98 -5.44 3.34
CA ARG A 64 11.83 -6.48 3.92
C ARG A 64 11.07 -7.77 4.13
N GLY A 65 11.71 -8.91 3.87
CA GLY A 65 11.08 -10.22 3.95
C GLY A 65 10.05 -10.52 2.86
N HIS A 66 9.95 -9.67 1.82
CA HIS A 66 9.02 -9.85 0.69
C HIS A 66 9.75 -9.72 -0.64
N GLY A 67 9.20 -10.37 -1.67
CA GLY A 67 9.71 -10.26 -3.03
C GLY A 67 11.20 -10.56 -3.14
N ARG A 68 11.98 -9.58 -3.60
CA ARG A 68 13.44 -9.67 -3.79
C ARG A 68 14.26 -9.00 -2.68
N SER A 69 13.60 -8.46 -1.65
CA SER A 69 14.28 -7.82 -0.52
C SER A 69 14.78 -8.83 0.49
N ASP A 70 15.90 -8.48 1.18
CA ASP A 70 16.41 -9.26 2.31
C ASP A 70 15.40 -9.32 3.48
N GLY A 71 15.59 -10.29 4.35
CA GLY A 71 14.84 -10.47 5.59
C GLY A 71 14.24 -11.85 5.73
N GLU A 72 13.80 -12.19 6.93
CA GLU A 72 13.01 -13.41 7.16
C GLU A 72 11.64 -13.23 6.51
N HIS A 73 11.17 -14.26 5.79
CA HIS A 73 9.92 -14.15 5.03
C HIS A 73 8.76 -13.66 5.90
N VAL A 74 8.15 -12.56 5.44
CA VAL A 74 6.94 -11.91 5.98
C VAL A 74 6.99 -11.61 7.49
N LYS A 75 8.18 -11.48 8.07
CA LYS A 75 8.39 -11.29 9.52
C LYS A 75 9.26 -10.08 9.81
N VAL A 76 8.87 -9.32 10.81
CA VAL A 76 9.64 -8.25 11.46
C VAL A 76 9.42 -8.29 12.96
N ASP A 77 10.43 -7.88 13.72
CA ASP A 77 10.33 -7.78 15.19
C ASP A 77 9.48 -6.56 15.58
N ASP A 78 9.65 -5.45 14.88
CA ASP A 78 8.89 -4.21 15.07
C ASP A 78 8.36 -3.72 13.73
N PHE A 79 7.06 -3.44 13.65
CA PHE A 79 6.42 -2.96 12.43
C PHE A 79 6.98 -1.60 11.98
N GLN A 80 7.61 -0.83 12.87
CA GLN A 80 8.35 0.40 12.56
C GLN A 80 9.57 0.17 11.65
N GLU A 81 10.06 -1.05 11.52
CA GLU A 81 11.16 -1.36 10.60
C GLU A 81 10.75 -1.14 9.13
N TYR A 82 9.50 -1.48 8.77
CA TYR A 82 8.94 -1.15 7.45
C TYR A 82 8.87 0.36 7.22
N VAL A 83 8.49 1.12 8.25
CA VAL A 83 8.40 2.59 8.14
C VAL A 83 9.78 3.22 7.92
N LYS A 84 10.82 2.69 8.59
CA LYS A 84 12.21 3.15 8.42
C LYS A 84 12.74 2.86 7.02
N ASP A 85 12.44 1.68 6.46
CA ASP A 85 12.80 1.36 5.07
C ASP A 85 12.09 2.26 4.09
N LEU A 86 10.78 2.46 4.28
CA LEU A 86 9.99 3.36 3.45
C LEU A 86 10.51 4.79 3.53
N LYS A 87 10.96 5.25 4.71
CA LYS A 87 11.58 6.59 4.86
C LYS A 87 12.88 6.70 4.07
N THR A 88 13.76 5.70 4.17
CA THR A 88 15.00 5.67 3.38
C THR A 88 14.69 5.69 1.88
N PHE A 89 13.72 4.89 1.45
CA PHE A 89 13.29 4.88 0.05
C PHE A 89 12.68 6.21 -0.39
N PHE A 90 11.83 6.81 0.44
CA PHE A 90 11.29 8.14 0.17
C PHE A 90 12.40 9.19 -0.03
N ASP A 91 13.46 9.17 0.78
CA ASP A 91 14.57 10.10 0.68
C ASP A 91 15.36 9.94 -0.64
N ILE A 92 15.49 8.70 -1.11
CA ILE A 92 16.08 8.41 -2.42
C ILE A 92 15.20 9.01 -3.53
N VAL A 93 13.89 8.71 -3.51
CA VAL A 93 12.92 9.22 -4.48
C VAL A 93 12.88 10.75 -4.46
N ARG A 94 12.87 11.37 -3.28
CA ARG A 94 12.89 12.83 -3.10
C ARG A 94 14.17 13.46 -3.64
N LYS A 95 15.32 12.81 -3.47
CA LYS A 95 16.59 13.28 -4.01
C LYS A 95 16.60 13.24 -5.56
N GLU A 96 16.03 12.21 -6.15
CA GLU A 96 15.86 12.12 -7.61
C GLU A 96 14.84 13.14 -8.15
N ASN A 97 13.84 13.52 -7.32
CA ASN A 97 12.68 14.35 -7.69
C ASN A 97 12.45 15.47 -6.64
N PRO A 98 13.36 16.45 -6.55
CA PRO A 98 13.42 17.39 -5.38
C PRO A 98 12.21 18.30 -5.24
N HIS A 99 11.50 18.60 -6.33
CA HIS A 99 10.37 19.57 -6.34
C HIS A 99 9.03 18.94 -6.68
N ASP A 100 8.99 17.65 -6.97
CA ASP A 100 7.77 17.02 -7.43
C ASP A 100 6.87 16.61 -6.24
N LYS A 101 5.55 16.64 -6.45
CA LYS A 101 4.60 16.15 -5.47
C LYS A 101 4.69 14.63 -5.36
N ILE A 102 4.82 14.11 -4.14
CA ILE A 102 4.84 12.67 -3.87
C ILE A 102 3.57 12.31 -3.11
N PHE A 103 2.79 11.40 -3.68
CA PHE A 103 1.64 10.76 -3.02
C PHE A 103 2.02 9.34 -2.61
N LEU A 104 1.65 8.97 -1.38
CA LEU A 104 1.89 7.64 -0.86
C LEU A 104 0.64 6.78 -0.99
N ILE A 105 0.76 5.66 -1.68
CA ILE A 105 -0.27 4.63 -1.82
C ILE A 105 0.12 3.44 -0.95
N GLY A 106 -0.75 3.05 -0.02
CA GLY A 106 -0.62 1.82 0.75
C GLY A 106 -1.74 0.85 0.45
N HIS A 107 -1.41 -0.40 0.18
CA HIS A 107 -2.40 -1.48 0.02
C HIS A 107 -2.33 -2.47 1.19
N SER A 108 -3.46 -2.80 1.80
CA SER A 108 -3.54 -3.83 2.85
C SER A 108 -2.53 -3.58 3.99
N MET A 109 -1.55 -4.46 4.21
CA MET A 109 -0.42 -4.23 5.12
C MET A 109 0.30 -2.92 4.82
N GLY A 110 0.50 -2.60 3.54
CA GLY A 110 1.08 -1.34 3.10
C GLY A 110 0.26 -0.12 3.52
N SER A 111 -1.06 -0.24 3.71
CA SER A 111 -1.88 0.84 4.29
C SER A 111 -1.52 1.11 5.74
N VAL A 112 -1.23 0.08 6.52
CA VAL A 112 -0.77 0.22 7.92
C VAL A 112 0.58 0.94 7.95
N ILE A 113 1.51 0.53 7.07
CA ILE A 113 2.82 1.16 6.92
C ILE A 113 2.67 2.63 6.50
N ALA A 114 1.82 2.90 5.50
CA ALA A 114 1.57 4.24 5.00
C ALA A 114 0.93 5.16 6.04
N LEU A 115 0.01 4.65 6.88
CA LEU A 115 -0.57 5.39 7.99
C LEU A 115 0.47 5.74 9.05
N LEU A 116 1.29 4.77 9.47
CA LEU A 116 2.40 5.00 10.42
C LEU A 116 3.42 5.99 9.88
N TYR A 117 3.79 5.86 8.61
CA TYR A 117 4.65 6.83 7.92
C TYR A 117 4.04 8.23 7.92
N THR A 118 2.79 8.33 7.53
CA THR A 118 2.08 9.62 7.43
C THR A 118 1.98 10.32 8.78
N ILE A 119 1.71 9.60 9.87
CA ILE A 119 1.69 10.17 11.22
C ILE A 119 3.02 10.85 11.55
N GLN A 120 4.14 10.26 11.14
CA GLN A 120 5.48 10.76 11.45
C GLN A 120 5.96 11.83 10.45
N TYR A 121 5.64 11.68 9.16
CA TYR A 121 6.27 12.42 8.06
C TYR A 121 5.27 13.12 7.11
N GLN A 122 4.03 13.38 7.52
CA GLN A 122 2.98 13.91 6.62
C GLN A 122 3.35 15.22 5.90
N LYS A 123 4.29 16.02 6.44
CA LYS A 123 4.75 17.28 5.80
C LYS A 123 5.55 17.03 4.51
N GLU A 124 6.05 15.83 4.31
CA GLU A 124 6.83 15.43 3.13
C GLU A 124 5.95 14.95 1.97
N LEU A 125 4.68 14.62 2.27
CA LEU A 125 3.73 14.06 1.32
C LEU A 125 2.75 15.11 0.79
N ALA A 126 2.36 14.98 -0.47
CA ALA A 126 1.26 15.73 -1.07
C ALA A 126 -0.12 15.14 -0.71
N GLY A 127 -0.18 13.84 -0.44
CA GLY A 127 -1.39 13.15 -0.02
C GLY A 127 -1.16 11.67 0.29
N LEU A 128 -2.15 11.07 0.94
CA LEU A 128 -2.19 9.66 1.31
C LEU A 128 -3.34 8.96 0.58
N ILE A 129 -3.06 7.79 0.02
CA ILE A 129 -4.07 6.89 -0.56
C ILE A 129 -3.98 5.55 0.17
N THR A 130 -5.10 5.02 0.65
CA THR A 130 -5.17 3.66 1.20
C THR A 130 -6.10 2.80 0.36
N SER A 131 -5.71 1.56 0.10
CA SER A 131 -6.48 0.55 -0.63
C SER A 131 -6.59 -0.72 0.21
N GLY A 132 -7.81 -1.20 0.47
CA GLY A 132 -8.04 -2.42 1.26
C GLY A 132 -7.54 -2.34 2.70
N GLY A 133 -7.25 -1.13 3.18
CA GLY A 133 -6.79 -0.85 4.54
C GLY A 133 -7.87 -0.16 5.38
N GLY A 134 -7.69 -0.17 6.68
CA GLY A 134 -8.63 0.51 7.57
C GLY A 134 -8.39 0.21 9.03
N LEU A 135 -9.31 0.62 9.88
CA LEU A 135 -9.24 0.47 11.33
C LEU A 135 -10.46 -0.26 11.86
N SER A 136 -10.30 -0.94 12.99
CA SER A 136 -11.39 -1.41 13.83
C SER A 136 -11.55 -0.48 15.04
N ARG A 137 -12.79 -0.27 15.49
CA ARG A 137 -13.02 0.41 16.76
C ARG A 137 -12.61 -0.51 17.91
N PRO A 138 -12.18 0.01 19.05
CA PRO A 138 -11.90 -0.83 20.24
C PRO A 138 -13.05 -1.69 20.72
N THR A 139 -14.29 -1.30 20.37
CA THR A 139 -15.54 -2.00 20.68
C THR A 139 -15.95 -3.01 19.61
N ASP A 140 -15.29 -3.01 18.45
CA ASP A 140 -15.61 -3.97 17.40
C ASP A 140 -15.10 -5.37 17.79
N PRO A 141 -15.73 -6.43 17.31
CA PRO A 141 -15.17 -7.78 17.45
C PRO A 141 -13.74 -7.83 16.93
N PRO A 142 -12.85 -8.57 17.56
CA PRO A 142 -11.49 -8.76 17.05
C PRO A 142 -11.53 -9.24 15.59
N MET A 143 -10.67 -8.67 14.76
CA MET A 143 -10.52 -9.19 13.40
C MET A 143 -10.19 -10.68 13.44
N PRO A 144 -10.85 -11.48 12.59
CA PRO A 144 -10.44 -12.87 12.39
C PRO A 144 -8.94 -12.88 12.05
N ARG A 145 -8.14 -13.50 12.90
CA ARG A 145 -6.74 -13.71 12.62
C ARG A 145 -6.61 -15.07 11.96
N PRO A 146 -5.85 -15.17 10.86
CA PRO A 146 -5.46 -16.48 10.35
C PRO A 146 -4.81 -17.28 11.49
N LYS A 147 -5.12 -18.55 11.58
CA LYS A 147 -4.48 -19.38 12.59
C LYS A 147 -2.99 -19.50 12.26
N PRO A 148 -2.12 -19.55 13.28
CA PRO A 148 -0.71 -19.86 13.04
C PRO A 148 -0.58 -21.15 12.23
N GLY A 149 0.19 -21.09 11.15
CA GLY A 149 0.36 -22.24 10.26
C GLY A 149 -0.61 -22.28 9.06
N GLU A 150 -1.61 -21.42 8.97
CA GLU A 150 -2.46 -21.28 7.78
C GLU A 150 -1.87 -20.26 6.81
N ALA A 151 -1.96 -20.57 5.51
CA ALA A 151 -1.63 -19.59 4.46
C ALA A 151 -2.77 -18.58 4.26
N LEU A 152 -2.48 -17.48 3.57
CA LEU A 152 -3.49 -16.48 3.22
C LEU A 152 -4.52 -17.10 2.25
N PRO A 153 -5.84 -16.99 2.51
CA PRO A 153 -6.86 -17.45 1.56
C PRO A 153 -6.86 -16.56 0.30
N THR A 154 -6.54 -17.12 -0.86
CA THR A 154 -6.42 -16.36 -2.12
C THR A 154 -7.76 -15.89 -2.68
N ALA A 155 -8.85 -16.64 -2.42
CA ALA A 155 -10.21 -16.30 -2.89
C ALA A 155 -10.74 -14.94 -2.39
N MET A 156 -10.11 -14.35 -1.36
CA MET A 156 -10.48 -13.02 -0.86
C MET A 156 -9.82 -11.87 -1.65
N LEU A 157 -8.83 -12.15 -2.49
CA LEU A 157 -8.02 -11.10 -3.12
C LEU A 157 -8.75 -10.41 -4.25
N SER A 158 -9.25 -11.17 -5.21
CA SER A 158 -9.96 -10.66 -6.39
C SER A 158 -10.99 -11.67 -6.89
N ARG A 159 -12.01 -11.19 -7.60
CA ARG A 159 -12.98 -12.03 -8.33
C ARG A 159 -12.44 -12.51 -9.68
N ASP A 160 -11.33 -11.92 -10.15
CA ASP A 160 -10.69 -12.34 -11.40
C ASP A 160 -9.85 -13.62 -11.19
N PRO A 161 -10.25 -14.77 -11.78
CA PRO A 161 -9.51 -16.00 -11.63
C PRO A 161 -8.11 -15.95 -12.25
N ALA A 162 -7.85 -15.06 -13.21
CA ALA A 162 -6.52 -14.86 -13.78
C ALA A 162 -5.57 -14.22 -12.76
N ILE A 163 -6.05 -13.26 -11.97
CA ILE A 163 -5.30 -12.63 -10.88
C ILE A 163 -4.98 -13.65 -9.79
N ILE A 164 -5.96 -14.48 -9.39
CA ILE A 164 -5.73 -15.53 -8.39
C ILE A 164 -4.68 -16.53 -8.89
N LYS A 165 -4.82 -17.01 -10.12
CA LYS A 165 -3.84 -17.92 -10.72
C LYS A 165 -2.44 -17.31 -10.81
N ALA A 166 -2.34 -16.03 -11.21
CA ALA A 166 -1.07 -15.31 -11.25
C ALA A 166 -0.44 -15.21 -9.86
N TYR A 167 -1.24 -14.87 -8.83
CA TYR A 167 -0.78 -14.83 -7.44
C TYR A 167 -0.25 -16.20 -6.98
N GLU A 168 -1.02 -17.28 -7.20
CA GLU A 168 -0.68 -18.64 -6.76
C GLU A 168 0.55 -19.23 -7.46
N SER A 169 0.86 -18.77 -8.68
CA SER A 169 2.01 -19.25 -9.45
C SER A 169 3.24 -18.32 -9.36
N ASP A 170 3.15 -17.18 -8.69
CA ASP A 170 4.23 -16.22 -8.61
C ASP A 170 5.29 -16.65 -7.58
N PRO A 171 6.54 -16.92 -8.00
CA PRO A 171 7.60 -17.35 -7.07
C PRO A 171 8.07 -16.25 -6.10
N LEU A 172 7.71 -14.99 -6.32
CA LEU A 172 8.02 -13.87 -5.43
C LEU A 172 6.93 -13.62 -4.37
N VAL A 173 5.78 -14.27 -4.51
CA VAL A 173 4.72 -14.27 -3.50
C VAL A 173 5.04 -15.31 -2.42
N TYR A 174 4.86 -14.92 -1.18
CA TYR A 174 5.01 -15.87 -0.07
C TYR A 174 3.75 -16.72 0.11
N HIS A 175 3.87 -18.02 -0.13
CA HIS A 175 2.77 -18.99 -0.03
C HIS A 175 2.79 -19.79 1.27
N GLY A 176 3.73 -19.50 2.16
CA GLY A 176 3.88 -20.21 3.42
C GLY A 176 2.86 -19.77 4.49
N PRO A 177 2.93 -20.42 5.64
CA PRO A 177 2.06 -20.11 6.78
C PRO A 177 2.37 -18.73 7.36
N ILE A 178 1.33 -18.06 7.86
CA ILE A 178 1.50 -16.78 8.55
C ILE A 178 2.35 -17.01 9.82
N PRO A 179 3.44 -16.24 10.02
CA PRO A 179 4.33 -16.45 11.15
C PRO A 179 3.64 -16.25 12.50
N THR A 180 4.04 -17.03 13.47
CA THR A 180 3.69 -16.77 14.88
C THR A 180 4.23 -15.39 15.28
N GLY A 181 3.39 -14.56 15.91
CA GLY A 181 3.80 -13.21 16.33
C GLY A 181 3.73 -12.16 15.20
N PHE A 182 2.97 -12.43 14.13
CA PHE A 182 2.76 -11.44 13.07
C PHE A 182 2.28 -10.08 13.63
N THR A 183 3.13 -9.08 13.51
CA THR A 183 3.02 -7.80 14.25
C THR A 183 2.01 -6.82 13.67
N MET A 184 1.51 -7.04 12.44
CA MET A 184 0.58 -6.13 11.75
C MET A 184 -0.69 -5.83 12.56
N PHE A 185 -1.30 -6.86 13.16
CA PHE A 185 -2.53 -6.68 13.92
C PHE A 185 -2.36 -5.81 15.17
N ASN A 186 -1.18 -5.90 15.81
CA ASN A 186 -0.83 -5.04 16.93
C ASN A 186 -0.63 -3.60 16.46
N ALA A 187 0.12 -3.40 15.36
CA ALA A 187 0.31 -2.10 14.75
C ALA A 187 -1.02 -1.44 14.33
N MET A 188 -1.95 -2.22 13.76
CA MET A 188 -3.30 -1.72 13.42
C MET A 188 -4.10 -1.29 14.66
N ALA A 189 -4.05 -2.06 15.75
CA ALA A 189 -4.75 -1.72 16.98
C ALA A 189 -4.23 -0.41 17.61
N GLU A 190 -2.92 -0.19 17.51
CA GLU A 190 -2.28 1.02 18.01
C GLU A 190 -2.60 2.27 17.19
N LEU A 191 -3.00 2.14 15.91
CA LEU A 191 -3.30 3.26 15.02
C LEU A 191 -4.57 4.04 15.37
N TYR A 192 -5.53 3.46 16.09
CA TYR A 192 -6.87 4.04 16.28
C TYR A 192 -6.87 5.48 16.84
N LYS A 193 -5.96 5.82 17.75
CA LYS A 193 -5.80 7.19 18.28
C LYS A 193 -4.85 8.03 17.42
N PRO A 194 -3.63 7.57 17.07
CA PRO A 194 -2.67 8.38 16.31
C PRO A 194 -3.13 8.87 14.95
N VAL A 195 -4.01 8.14 14.24
CA VAL A 195 -4.52 8.58 12.91
C VAL A 195 -5.26 9.92 12.94
N MET A 196 -5.73 10.38 14.11
CA MET A 196 -6.30 11.72 14.28
C MET A 196 -5.27 12.85 14.05
N GLN A 197 -3.98 12.54 13.95
CA GLN A 197 -2.94 13.52 13.62
C GLN A 197 -2.81 13.74 12.11
N ILE A 198 -3.40 12.89 11.28
CA ILE A 198 -3.34 12.96 9.82
C ILE A 198 -4.25 14.10 9.33
N LYS A 199 -3.65 15.12 8.72
CA LYS A 199 -4.33 16.34 8.23
C LYS A 199 -4.12 16.59 6.74
N LEU A 200 -3.18 15.92 6.08
CA LEU A 200 -2.95 16.05 4.64
C LEU A 200 -4.14 15.49 3.83
N PRO A 201 -4.25 15.82 2.53
CA PRO A 201 -5.25 15.22 1.66
C PRO A 201 -5.22 13.69 1.70
N ALA A 202 -6.37 13.06 1.84
CA ALA A 202 -6.45 11.60 1.98
C ALA A 202 -7.58 10.99 1.14
N LEU A 203 -7.25 9.96 0.36
CA LEU A 203 -8.20 9.12 -0.35
C LEU A 203 -8.20 7.71 0.26
N ILE A 204 -9.36 7.29 0.73
CA ILE A 204 -9.54 5.97 1.32
C ILE A 204 -10.41 5.16 0.37
N MET A 205 -9.88 4.06 -0.16
CA MET A 205 -10.50 3.22 -1.17
C MET A 205 -10.60 1.79 -0.68
N ALA A 206 -11.71 1.13 -0.92
CA ALA A 206 -11.87 -0.28 -0.58
C ALA A 206 -12.98 -0.96 -1.38
N GLY A 207 -12.82 -2.26 -1.59
CA GLY A 207 -13.94 -3.11 -1.97
C GLY A 207 -14.92 -3.29 -0.81
N ASN A 208 -16.20 -3.37 -1.12
CA ASN A 208 -17.27 -3.56 -0.13
C ASN A 208 -17.89 -4.97 -0.20
N GLY A 209 -17.29 -5.87 -0.98
CA GLY A 209 -17.65 -7.30 -1.04
C GLY A 209 -17.17 -8.12 0.17
N GLY A 210 -16.30 -7.53 1.01
CA GLY A 210 -15.76 -8.11 2.24
C GLY A 210 -15.79 -7.14 3.42
N SER A 211 -14.88 -7.31 4.37
CA SER A 211 -14.81 -6.48 5.59
C SER A 211 -14.08 -5.15 5.43
N ASP A 212 -13.41 -4.91 4.29
CA ASP A 212 -12.54 -3.74 4.09
C ASP A 212 -13.32 -2.43 4.07
N GLY A 213 -14.49 -2.42 3.45
CA GLY A 213 -15.35 -1.25 3.39
C GLY A 213 -15.72 -0.72 4.77
N ALA A 214 -16.10 -1.61 5.70
CA ALA A 214 -16.44 -1.21 7.07
C ALA A 214 -15.23 -0.59 7.81
N ARG A 215 -14.05 -1.20 7.69
CA ARG A 215 -12.81 -0.71 8.30
C ARG A 215 -12.34 0.61 7.69
N SER A 216 -12.49 0.76 6.39
CA SER A 216 -12.18 2.01 5.68
C SER A 216 -13.09 3.15 6.10
N ARG A 217 -14.37 2.90 6.40
CA ARG A 217 -15.27 3.90 7.01
C ARG A 217 -14.77 4.37 8.36
N VAL A 218 -14.32 3.45 9.23
CA VAL A 218 -13.75 3.83 10.54
C VAL A 218 -12.51 4.70 10.37
N LEU A 219 -11.60 4.37 9.44
CA LEU A 219 -10.44 5.18 9.14
C LEU A 219 -10.86 6.58 8.65
N TYR A 220 -11.79 6.66 7.69
CA TYR A 220 -12.31 7.92 7.17
C TYR A 220 -12.89 8.80 8.28
N GLU A 221 -13.68 8.24 9.19
CA GLU A 221 -14.26 8.96 10.32
C GLU A 221 -13.17 9.51 11.26
N ARG A 222 -12.08 8.74 11.47
CA ARG A 222 -11.06 9.04 12.48
C ARG A 222 -10.00 10.02 12.05
N ILE A 223 -9.57 10.06 10.79
CA ILE A 223 -8.54 11.00 10.34
C ILE A 223 -9.05 12.44 10.41
N ALA A 224 -8.16 13.37 10.84
CA ALA A 224 -8.51 14.79 11.03
C ALA A 224 -8.41 15.63 9.74
N SER A 225 -8.04 15.03 8.61
CA SER A 225 -7.99 15.71 7.33
C SER A 225 -9.35 16.35 7.00
N LYS A 226 -9.31 17.61 6.57
CA LYS A 226 -10.47 18.33 6.03
C LYS A 226 -10.70 18.03 4.54
N ASP A 227 -9.64 17.61 3.85
CA ASP A 227 -9.65 17.15 2.46
C ASP A 227 -9.53 15.63 2.44
N LYS A 228 -10.63 14.95 2.72
CA LYS A 228 -10.68 13.48 2.72
C LYS A 228 -11.84 12.96 1.90
N THR A 229 -11.58 11.90 1.15
CA THR A 229 -12.55 11.21 0.29
C THR A 229 -12.61 9.74 0.65
N LEU A 230 -13.81 9.17 0.71
CA LEU A 230 -14.04 7.73 0.85
C LEU A 230 -14.68 7.21 -0.45
N LYS A 231 -14.06 6.21 -1.05
CA LYS A 231 -14.57 5.48 -2.22
C LYS A 231 -14.73 4.01 -1.86
N LEU A 232 -15.96 3.53 -1.85
CA LEU A 232 -16.27 2.13 -1.65
C LEU A 232 -16.88 1.55 -2.93
N TYR A 233 -16.33 0.43 -3.37
CA TYR A 233 -16.73 -0.23 -4.60
C TYR A 233 -17.55 -1.48 -4.27
N GLU A 234 -18.83 -1.43 -4.63
CA GLU A 234 -19.77 -2.49 -4.33
C GLU A 234 -19.39 -3.79 -5.04
N GLY A 235 -19.37 -4.88 -4.28
CA GLY A 235 -19.05 -6.22 -4.76
C GLY A 235 -17.54 -6.50 -4.99
N LEU A 236 -16.68 -5.47 -5.04
CA LEU A 236 -15.24 -5.69 -5.20
C LEU A 236 -14.64 -6.26 -3.91
N LEU A 237 -13.61 -7.12 -4.07
CA LEU A 237 -12.87 -7.73 -2.98
C LEU A 237 -11.66 -6.90 -2.56
N HIS A 238 -10.65 -7.54 -2.02
CA HIS A 238 -9.51 -6.89 -1.34
C HIS A 238 -8.60 -6.08 -2.27
N GLU A 239 -8.22 -6.67 -3.41
CA GLU A 239 -7.28 -6.06 -4.36
C GLU A 239 -8.02 -5.24 -5.43
N ILE A 240 -8.60 -4.09 -5.05
CA ILE A 240 -9.40 -3.27 -5.96
C ILE A 240 -8.66 -2.80 -7.22
N PHE A 241 -7.33 -2.73 -7.20
CA PHE A 241 -6.50 -2.42 -8.37
C PHE A 241 -6.31 -3.63 -9.30
N ASN A 242 -6.74 -4.82 -8.89
CA ASN A 242 -6.64 -6.08 -9.62
C ASN A 242 -8.01 -6.74 -9.82
N GLU A 243 -9.10 -6.06 -9.51
CA GLU A 243 -10.46 -6.50 -9.83
C GLU A 243 -10.80 -6.27 -11.30
N PRO A 244 -11.78 -6.96 -11.89
CA PRO A 244 -12.22 -6.68 -13.27
C PRO A 244 -12.56 -5.22 -13.52
N GLU A 245 -13.10 -4.52 -12.52
CA GLU A 245 -13.47 -3.10 -12.58
C GLU A 245 -12.31 -2.16 -12.22
N HIS A 246 -11.06 -2.64 -12.14
CA HIS A 246 -9.91 -1.78 -11.86
C HIS A 246 -9.79 -0.54 -12.76
N PRO A 247 -10.26 -0.51 -14.04
CA PRO A 247 -10.20 0.72 -14.83
C PRO A 247 -11.03 1.86 -14.22
N GLN A 248 -12.19 1.56 -13.64
CA GLN A 248 -13.02 2.56 -12.93
C GLN A 248 -12.34 3.01 -11.63
N VAL A 249 -11.74 2.07 -10.88
CA VAL A 249 -11.02 2.36 -9.64
C VAL A 249 -9.85 3.30 -9.90
N LEU A 250 -9.08 3.04 -10.96
CA LEU A 250 -7.94 3.85 -11.37
C LEU A 250 -8.34 5.21 -11.92
N ALA A 251 -9.45 5.30 -12.66
CA ALA A 251 -10.01 6.57 -13.13
C ALA A 251 -10.46 7.46 -11.94
N ASP A 252 -11.10 6.89 -10.93
CA ASP A 252 -11.47 7.61 -9.71
C ASP A 252 -10.25 8.13 -8.95
N LEU A 253 -9.18 7.33 -8.85
CA LEU A 253 -7.91 7.73 -8.26
C LEU A 253 -7.27 8.87 -9.07
N GLU A 254 -7.27 8.76 -10.39
CA GLU A 254 -6.73 9.78 -11.29
C GLU A 254 -7.47 11.12 -11.14
N VAL A 255 -8.79 11.10 -11.13
CA VAL A 255 -9.61 12.32 -10.90
C VAL A 255 -9.24 12.95 -9.56
N TRP A 256 -9.11 12.14 -8.48
CA TRP A 256 -8.73 12.66 -7.17
C TRP A 256 -7.33 13.29 -7.17
N LEU A 257 -6.37 12.67 -7.84
CA LEU A 257 -5.00 13.16 -7.99
C LEU A 257 -4.97 14.46 -8.81
N LYS A 258 -5.61 14.50 -9.98
CA LYS A 258 -5.62 15.67 -10.89
C LYS A 258 -6.17 16.96 -10.25
N HIS A 259 -7.01 16.86 -9.25
CA HIS A 259 -7.46 18.02 -8.46
C HIS A 259 -6.42 18.56 -7.46
N ARG A 260 -5.28 17.87 -7.28
CA ARG A 260 -4.26 18.19 -6.25
C ARG A 260 -2.84 18.34 -6.79
N ILE A 261 -2.71 18.26 -8.10
CA ILE A 261 -1.44 18.45 -8.81
C ILE A 261 -1.14 19.93 -9.04
#